data_4af91bb91db5e4a45d17953a16dc38a8
#
_entry.id   4af91bb91db5e4a45d17953a16dc38a8
#
_cell.length_a   1.000
_cell.length_b   1.000
_cell.length_c   1.000
_cell.angle_alpha   90.00
_cell.angle_beta   90.00
_cell.angle_gamma   90.00
#
_symmetry.space_group_name_H-M   'P 1'
#
loop_
_entity.id
_entity.type
_entity.pdbx_description
1 polymer ?
#
loop_
_entity_poly.entity_id
_entity_poly.type
_entity_poly.pdbx_seq_one_letter_code
_entity_poly.pdbx_strand_id
1 'polypeptide(L)'
;MVHLPKHCSTVAAYTTATGIAHYKFHMETLNIIPPRSGVAITINKGQTLMVVDIEGEQVSDLVCFSKADTREYLSSGRTIDYAETIFLTTGHLLYSNRSNVMLEIKEDTVGRHDFLLTPCSADTFRIIYGHEQPHRGCLGNLSEALKEYQIGPDTIPICFNVFMHVTVDGESGKVSVLPPKSKAGDHVLFEAKMDLVVGMTACSAEMSNNYAFKPIGYRIID
;
A
#
# COMPACT_ATOMS: atom_id res chain seq x y z
N MET A 1 -46.78 -6.99 8.52
CA MET A 1 -45.80 -7.25 7.46
C MET A 1 -45.45 -5.93 6.80
N VAL A 2 -44.32 -5.34 7.18
CA VAL A 2 -43.89 -4.08 6.61
C VAL A 2 -42.65 -4.40 5.75
N HIS A 3 -42.80 -4.17 4.44
CA HIS A 3 -41.70 -4.31 3.47
C HIS A 3 -40.75 -3.12 3.59
N LEU A 4 -39.50 -3.40 3.87
CA LEU A 4 -38.39 -2.43 3.75
C LEU A 4 -37.78 -2.49 2.33
N PRO A 5 -37.58 -1.38 1.66
CA PRO A 5 -36.97 -1.37 0.33
C PRO A 5 -35.44 -1.57 0.43
N LYS A 6 -34.93 -2.43 -0.44
CA LYS A 6 -33.49 -2.61 -0.68
C LYS A 6 -32.96 -1.36 -1.38
N HIS A 7 -32.11 -0.59 -0.71
CA HIS A 7 -31.34 0.47 -1.38
C HIS A 7 -30.22 -0.16 -2.21
N CYS A 8 -30.42 -0.20 -3.50
CA CYS A 8 -29.38 -0.44 -4.49
C CYS A 8 -28.71 0.92 -4.75
N SER A 9 -27.49 1.12 -4.25
CA SER A 9 -26.71 2.32 -4.50
C SER A 9 -26.04 2.20 -5.86
N THR A 10 -26.64 2.79 -6.88
CA THR A 10 -26.04 2.94 -8.22
C THR A 10 -24.91 3.98 -8.15
N VAL A 11 -23.70 3.54 -8.47
CA VAL A 11 -22.56 4.44 -8.70
C VAL A 11 -22.79 5.15 -10.02
N ALA A 12 -23.01 6.45 -9.98
CA ALA A 12 -23.10 7.27 -11.20
C ALA A 12 -21.70 7.63 -11.67
N ALA A 13 -21.27 7.04 -12.78
CA ALA A 13 -20.08 7.45 -13.50
C ALA A 13 -20.42 8.62 -14.43
N TYR A 14 -19.64 9.69 -14.35
CA TYR A 14 -19.69 10.80 -15.32
C TYR A 14 -18.47 10.72 -16.22
N THR A 15 -18.69 10.59 -17.52
CA THR A 15 -17.63 10.66 -18.55
C THR A 15 -17.49 12.12 -18.99
N THR A 16 -16.28 12.67 -18.85
CA THR A 16 -15.89 13.94 -19.50
C THR A 16 -15.40 13.64 -20.92
N ALA A 17 -15.31 14.66 -21.78
CA ALA A 17 -14.93 14.56 -23.19
C ALA A 17 -13.53 13.93 -23.46
N THR A 18 -12.78 13.61 -22.41
CA THR A 18 -11.46 12.95 -22.46
C THR A 18 -11.51 11.46 -22.12
N GLY A 19 -12.69 10.87 -21.89
CA GLY A 19 -12.85 9.43 -21.64
C GLY A 19 -12.32 8.91 -20.29
N ILE A 20 -11.88 9.78 -19.39
CA ILE A 20 -11.42 9.40 -18.05
C ILE A 20 -12.61 9.41 -17.10
N ALA A 21 -12.95 8.27 -16.54
CA ALA A 21 -13.97 8.17 -15.49
C ALA A 21 -13.40 8.74 -14.17
N HIS A 22 -13.85 9.93 -13.78
CA HIS A 22 -13.57 10.46 -12.46
C HIS A 22 -14.50 9.81 -11.44
N TYR A 23 -13.96 8.97 -10.57
CA TYR A 23 -14.67 8.44 -9.42
C TYR A 23 -14.87 9.55 -8.39
N LYS A 24 -16.15 10.00 -8.22
CA LYS A 24 -16.48 10.93 -7.15
C LYS A 24 -16.38 10.23 -5.81
N PHE A 25 -15.32 10.55 -5.08
CA PHE A 25 -14.95 9.89 -3.83
C PHE A 25 -15.91 10.32 -2.70
N HIS A 26 -16.61 9.33 -2.11
CA HIS A 26 -17.36 9.53 -0.86
C HIS A 26 -16.56 8.90 0.27
N MET A 27 -15.97 9.71 1.14
CA MET A 27 -15.18 9.30 2.32
C MET A 27 -15.95 8.38 3.28
N GLU A 28 -17.28 8.39 3.23
CA GLU A 28 -18.15 7.63 4.12
C GLU A 28 -18.09 6.10 3.98
N THR A 29 -17.37 5.56 3.00
CA THR A 29 -17.30 4.12 2.72
C THR A 29 -15.91 3.52 2.83
N LEU A 30 -14.94 4.23 3.42
CA LEU A 30 -13.59 3.70 3.64
C LEU A 30 -13.52 2.83 4.89
N ASN A 31 -12.80 1.72 4.78
CA ASN A 31 -12.24 1.05 5.93
C ASN A 31 -11.01 1.84 6.40
N ILE A 32 -10.82 1.94 7.71
CA ILE A 32 -9.74 2.75 8.31
C ILE A 32 -8.71 1.84 8.96
N ILE A 33 -7.45 2.05 8.60
CA ILE A 33 -6.30 1.51 9.32
C ILE A 33 -5.85 2.62 10.30
N PRO A 34 -6.02 2.42 11.62
CA PRO A 34 -5.60 3.40 12.59
C PRO A 34 -4.09 3.68 12.51
N PRO A 35 -3.62 4.85 12.96
CA PRO A 35 -2.20 5.16 13.01
C PRO A 35 -1.40 4.06 13.71
N ARG A 36 -0.23 3.71 13.15
CA ARG A 36 0.72 2.74 13.72
C ARG A 36 0.12 1.33 13.90
N SER A 37 -0.81 0.95 13.02
CA SER A 37 -1.44 -0.37 13.01
C SER A 37 -1.38 -1.00 11.61
N GLY A 38 -1.90 -2.23 11.47
CA GLY A 38 -1.95 -2.95 10.20
C GLY A 38 -3.22 -3.77 10.07
N VAL A 39 -3.52 -4.16 8.85
CA VAL A 39 -4.65 -5.02 8.47
C VAL A 39 -4.18 -6.01 7.40
N ALA A 40 -4.78 -7.20 7.38
CA ALA A 40 -4.70 -8.12 6.26
C ALA A 40 -6.11 -8.39 5.70
N ILE A 41 -6.20 -8.44 4.39
CA ILE A 41 -7.45 -8.67 3.65
C ILE A 41 -7.22 -9.63 2.50
N THR A 42 -8.28 -10.19 1.95
CA THR A 42 -8.22 -10.89 0.66
C THR A 42 -8.88 -10.08 -0.43
N ILE A 43 -8.28 -10.09 -1.62
CA ILE A 43 -8.87 -9.54 -2.84
C ILE A 43 -8.86 -10.61 -3.92
N ASN A 44 -9.91 -10.66 -4.72
CA ASN A 44 -10.00 -11.60 -5.82
C ASN A 44 -9.46 -10.99 -7.10
N LYS A 45 -9.04 -11.83 -8.03
CA LYS A 45 -8.63 -11.40 -9.37
C LYS A 45 -9.72 -10.53 -10.02
N GLY A 46 -9.31 -9.37 -10.55
CA GLY A 46 -10.17 -8.39 -11.21
C GLY A 46 -10.73 -7.31 -10.27
N GLN A 47 -10.72 -7.53 -8.94
CA GLN A 47 -11.08 -6.48 -7.99
C GLN A 47 -9.99 -5.42 -7.90
N THR A 48 -10.38 -4.21 -7.55
CA THR A 48 -9.47 -3.08 -7.37
C THR A 48 -9.38 -2.70 -5.89
N LEU A 49 -8.17 -2.69 -5.36
CA LEU A 49 -7.87 -2.12 -4.05
C LEU A 49 -7.55 -0.64 -4.19
N MET A 50 -8.30 0.20 -3.51
CA MET A 50 -8.03 1.62 -3.33
C MET A 50 -7.34 1.83 -2.00
N VAL A 51 -6.19 2.51 -2.00
CA VAL A 51 -5.47 2.94 -0.80
C VAL A 51 -5.45 4.47 -0.78
N VAL A 52 -5.85 5.07 0.33
CA VAL A 52 -6.06 6.52 0.45
C VAL A 52 -5.27 7.10 1.61
N ASP A 53 -4.53 8.16 1.35
CA ASP A 53 -3.97 9.03 2.39
C ASP A 53 -5.05 10.02 2.84
N ILE A 54 -5.68 9.76 3.99
CA ILE A 54 -6.87 10.51 4.44
C ILE A 54 -6.54 11.95 4.79
N GLU A 55 -5.39 12.15 5.46
CA GLU A 55 -5.00 13.45 6.01
C GLU A 55 -3.79 14.07 5.31
N GLY A 56 -3.12 13.31 4.45
CA GLY A 56 -1.88 13.70 3.76
C GLY A 56 -0.62 13.37 4.54
N GLU A 57 0.48 13.18 3.82
CA GLU A 57 1.82 12.87 4.36
C GLU A 57 1.85 11.62 5.25
N GLN A 58 1.08 10.57 4.92
CA GLN A 58 1.06 9.28 5.61
C GLN A 58 1.44 8.14 4.67
N VAL A 59 2.44 7.36 5.05
CA VAL A 59 2.90 6.17 4.31
C VAL A 59 2.07 4.95 4.69
N SER A 60 1.83 4.07 3.70
CA SER A 60 1.26 2.74 3.90
C SER A 60 2.21 1.70 3.34
N ASP A 61 2.69 0.77 4.17
CA ASP A 61 3.48 -0.36 3.68
C ASP A 61 2.50 -1.44 3.18
N LEU A 62 2.65 -1.86 1.93
CA LEU A 62 1.79 -2.85 1.27
C LEU A 62 2.61 -4.07 0.87
N VAL A 63 2.12 -5.26 1.24
CA VAL A 63 2.65 -6.56 0.79
C VAL A 63 1.53 -7.41 0.22
N CYS A 64 1.86 -8.27 -0.74
CA CYS A 64 0.91 -9.22 -1.32
C CYS A 64 1.50 -10.62 -1.37
N PHE A 65 0.62 -11.59 -1.16
CA PHE A 65 0.90 -13.01 -1.29
C PHE A 65 -0.18 -13.65 -2.18
N SER A 66 0.19 -14.62 -2.99
CA SER A 66 -0.79 -15.43 -3.70
C SER A 66 -1.67 -16.19 -2.70
N LYS A 67 -2.99 -16.09 -2.81
CA LYS A 67 -3.92 -16.81 -1.95
C LYS A 67 -3.83 -18.33 -2.13
N ALA A 68 -3.40 -18.80 -3.30
CA ALA A 68 -3.22 -20.21 -3.61
C ALA A 68 -1.92 -20.81 -3.02
N ASP A 69 -0.85 -20.00 -2.91
CA ASP A 69 0.44 -20.42 -2.38
C ASP A 69 1.21 -19.19 -1.85
N THR A 70 1.21 -18.98 -0.56
CA THR A 70 1.83 -17.82 0.09
C THR A 70 3.36 -17.77 -0.02
N ARG A 71 4.02 -18.80 -0.59
CA ARG A 71 5.43 -18.74 -1.00
C ARG A 71 5.63 -17.88 -2.26
N GLU A 72 4.56 -17.56 -2.96
CA GLU A 72 4.55 -16.56 -4.02
C GLU A 72 4.10 -15.22 -3.45
N TYR A 73 5.02 -14.26 -3.45
CA TYR A 73 4.85 -12.95 -2.85
C TYR A 73 5.37 -11.82 -3.75
N LEU A 74 4.93 -10.62 -3.47
CA LEU A 74 5.31 -9.40 -4.18
C LEU A 74 6.83 -9.17 -4.10
N SER A 75 7.48 -8.95 -5.25
CA SER A 75 8.93 -8.84 -5.37
C SER A 75 9.36 -7.46 -5.85
N SER A 76 10.04 -6.72 -4.99
CA SER A 76 10.69 -5.45 -5.32
C SER A 76 11.67 -5.62 -6.49
N GLY A 77 12.64 -6.54 -6.36
CA GLY A 77 13.69 -6.72 -7.35
C GLY A 77 13.16 -7.03 -8.74
N ARG A 78 12.19 -7.97 -8.88
CA ARG A 78 11.61 -8.29 -10.20
C ARG A 78 10.78 -7.14 -10.76
N THR A 79 10.06 -6.44 -9.91
CA THR A 79 9.24 -5.31 -10.36
C THR A 79 10.11 -4.18 -10.89
N ILE A 80 11.15 -3.79 -10.16
CA ILE A 80 12.07 -2.72 -10.56
C ILE A 80 12.87 -3.12 -11.81
N ASP A 81 13.35 -4.36 -11.88
CA ASP A 81 14.08 -4.89 -13.03
C ASP A 81 13.24 -4.84 -14.32
N TYR A 82 11.98 -5.31 -14.26
CA TYR A 82 11.11 -5.36 -15.44
C TYR A 82 10.51 -4.00 -15.81
N ALA A 83 10.38 -3.09 -14.85
CA ALA A 83 9.93 -1.72 -15.10
C ALA A 83 11.07 -0.78 -15.53
N GLU A 84 12.34 -1.19 -15.38
CA GLU A 84 13.55 -0.40 -15.64
C GLU A 84 13.55 0.96 -14.91
N THR A 85 12.81 1.03 -13.78
CA THR A 85 12.68 2.25 -12.96
C THR A 85 12.32 1.91 -11.52
N ILE A 86 12.78 2.77 -10.59
CA ILE A 86 12.36 2.73 -9.18
C ILE A 86 11.10 3.57 -8.91
N PHE A 87 10.64 4.36 -9.89
CA PHE A 87 9.48 5.24 -9.76
C PHE A 87 8.26 4.62 -10.43
N LEU A 88 7.55 3.82 -9.66
CA LEU A 88 6.38 3.08 -10.11
C LEU A 88 5.12 3.92 -9.89
N THR A 89 4.29 4.04 -10.92
CA THR A 89 3.05 4.84 -10.94
C THR A 89 2.05 4.22 -11.92
N THR A 90 1.00 4.93 -12.28
CA THR A 90 -0.05 4.48 -13.21
C THR A 90 0.50 3.75 -14.43
N GLY A 91 -0.04 2.57 -14.71
CA GLY A 91 0.32 1.70 -15.84
C GLY A 91 1.41 0.67 -15.50
N HIS A 92 2.12 0.81 -14.38
CA HIS A 92 3.13 -0.18 -13.99
C HIS A 92 2.49 -1.45 -13.40
N LEU A 93 3.15 -2.58 -13.70
CA LEU A 93 2.81 -3.90 -13.19
C LEU A 93 3.72 -4.26 -12.02
N LEU A 94 3.16 -4.80 -10.95
CA LEU A 94 3.89 -5.27 -9.80
C LEU A 94 3.96 -6.81 -9.84
N TYR A 95 5.17 -7.35 -9.82
CA TYR A 95 5.46 -8.76 -10.06
C TYR A 95 5.77 -9.54 -8.79
N SER A 96 5.41 -10.82 -8.81
CA SER A 96 5.79 -11.78 -7.77
C SER A 96 7.25 -12.23 -7.92
N ASN A 97 7.76 -12.90 -6.86
CA ASN A 97 9.05 -13.62 -6.89
C ASN A 97 9.09 -14.77 -7.92
N ARG A 98 7.96 -15.12 -8.56
CA ARG A 98 7.83 -16.08 -9.66
C ARG A 98 7.55 -15.42 -11.01
N SER A 99 7.68 -14.09 -11.10
CA SER A 99 7.43 -13.28 -12.31
C SER A 99 5.98 -13.28 -12.81
N ASN A 100 5.03 -13.68 -11.98
CA ASN A 100 3.62 -13.48 -12.29
C ASN A 100 3.20 -12.04 -11.92
N VAL A 101 2.30 -11.44 -12.70
CA VAL A 101 1.73 -10.14 -12.36
C VAL A 101 0.76 -10.32 -11.20
N MET A 102 1.01 -9.64 -10.09
CA MET A 102 0.12 -9.63 -8.91
C MET A 102 -0.85 -8.46 -8.94
N LEU A 103 -0.34 -7.25 -9.21
CA LEU A 103 -1.11 -6.01 -9.24
C LEU A 103 -0.75 -5.16 -10.46
N GLU A 104 -1.70 -4.36 -10.92
CA GLU A 104 -1.47 -3.24 -11.85
C GLU A 104 -1.88 -1.94 -11.18
N ILE A 105 -1.05 -0.91 -11.25
CA ILE A 105 -1.40 0.43 -10.78
C ILE A 105 -2.29 1.08 -11.85
N LYS A 106 -3.60 1.20 -11.56
CA LYS A 106 -4.58 1.77 -12.51
C LYS A 106 -4.66 3.28 -12.43
N GLU A 107 -4.51 3.82 -11.25
CA GLU A 107 -4.53 5.25 -10.98
C GLU A 107 -3.62 5.56 -9.80
N ASP A 108 -2.94 6.69 -9.88
CA ASP A 108 -2.03 7.18 -8.85
C ASP A 108 -2.02 8.71 -8.91
N THR A 109 -2.46 9.35 -7.82
CA THR A 109 -2.56 10.82 -7.76
C THR A 109 -1.28 11.48 -7.25
N VAL A 110 -0.27 10.70 -6.81
CA VAL A 110 0.97 11.21 -6.19
C VAL A 110 2.20 11.01 -7.07
N GLY A 111 2.30 9.85 -7.74
CA GLY A 111 3.43 9.50 -8.60
C GLY A 111 4.75 9.32 -7.84
N ARG A 112 4.70 9.07 -6.54
CA ARG A 112 5.90 8.88 -5.73
C ARG A 112 5.65 7.86 -4.62
N HIS A 113 6.29 6.70 -4.76
CA HIS A 113 6.27 5.57 -3.85
C HIS A 113 7.67 5.02 -3.73
N ASP A 114 7.92 4.21 -2.71
CA ASP A 114 9.18 3.51 -2.53
C ASP A 114 8.99 1.99 -2.62
N PHE A 115 9.93 1.30 -3.24
CA PHE A 115 9.99 -0.15 -3.29
C PHE A 115 11.40 -0.67 -3.04
N LEU A 116 12.24 0.14 -2.38
CA LEU A 116 13.63 -0.19 -2.05
C LEU A 116 13.80 -0.58 -0.58
N LEU A 117 13.03 0.07 0.31
CA LEU A 117 13.22 -0.06 1.75
C LEU A 117 12.26 -1.08 2.36
N THR A 118 12.77 -1.80 3.37
CA THR A 118 11.97 -2.78 4.12
C THR A 118 10.94 -2.08 5.02
N PRO A 119 9.86 -2.77 5.44
CA PRO A 119 8.97 -2.24 6.47
C PRO A 119 9.78 -1.93 7.74
N CYS A 120 9.52 -0.78 8.36
CA CYS A 120 10.21 -0.41 9.58
C CYS A 120 9.99 -1.46 10.68
N SER A 121 11.05 -1.81 11.41
CA SER A 121 11.07 -2.84 12.44
C SER A 121 11.56 -2.27 13.77
N ALA A 122 11.49 -3.06 14.85
CA ALA A 122 12.11 -2.73 16.13
C ALA A 122 13.61 -2.39 15.95
N ASP A 123 14.30 -3.09 15.06
CA ASP A 123 15.70 -2.83 14.75
C ASP A 123 15.91 -1.53 13.98
N THR A 124 15.00 -1.15 13.09
CA THR A 124 15.00 0.17 12.44
C THR A 124 14.99 1.28 13.47
N PHE A 125 14.09 1.20 14.46
CA PHE A 125 13.99 2.20 15.52
C PHE A 125 15.22 2.22 16.42
N ARG A 126 15.80 1.07 16.73
CA ARG A 126 17.03 0.98 17.52
C ARG A 126 18.25 1.48 16.75
N ILE A 127 18.45 1.04 15.50
CA ILE A 127 19.69 1.27 14.73
C ILE A 127 19.72 2.68 14.12
N ILE A 128 18.59 3.12 13.54
CA ILE A 128 18.52 4.37 12.78
C ILE A 128 18.09 5.53 13.66
N TYR A 129 17.07 5.33 14.53
CA TYR A 129 16.50 6.40 15.34
C TYR A 129 17.07 6.46 16.77
N GLY A 130 17.84 5.44 17.21
CA GLY A 130 18.42 5.38 18.54
C GLY A 130 17.40 5.20 19.67
N HIS A 131 16.21 4.66 19.39
CA HIS A 131 15.19 4.39 20.40
C HIS A 131 15.64 3.24 21.32
N GLU A 132 15.66 3.49 22.62
CA GLU A 132 16.00 2.48 23.64
C GLU A 132 14.80 1.58 23.99
N GLN A 133 13.57 2.08 23.83
CA GLN A 133 12.36 1.33 24.14
C GLN A 133 11.90 0.51 22.94
N PRO A 134 11.37 -0.71 23.16
CA PRO A 134 10.83 -1.53 22.09
C PRO A 134 9.76 -0.80 21.27
N HIS A 135 9.88 -0.83 19.96
CA HIS A 135 8.91 -0.27 19.03
C HIS A 135 8.51 -1.32 18.01
N ARG A 136 7.21 -1.57 17.86
CA ARG A 136 6.71 -2.67 17.05
C ARG A 136 7.01 -2.50 15.56
N GLY A 137 6.90 -1.28 15.04
CA GLY A 137 7.10 -0.98 13.63
C GLY A 137 6.06 -1.61 12.70
N CYS A 138 6.20 -1.33 11.41
CA CYS A 138 5.32 -1.88 10.37
C CYS A 138 5.50 -3.38 10.20
N LEU A 139 6.74 -3.90 10.32
CA LEU A 139 6.99 -5.34 10.27
C LEU A 139 6.20 -6.09 11.34
N GLY A 140 6.18 -5.58 12.57
CA GLY A 140 5.39 -6.17 13.65
C GLY A 140 3.88 -6.05 13.43
N ASN A 141 3.41 -4.93 12.86
CA ASN A 141 2.00 -4.73 12.52
C ASN A 141 1.55 -5.68 11.40
N LEU A 142 2.35 -5.84 10.35
CA LEU A 142 2.09 -6.80 9.27
C LEU A 142 2.13 -8.24 9.79
N SER A 143 3.11 -8.59 10.63
CA SER A 143 3.24 -9.95 11.20
C SER A 143 1.99 -10.33 11.99
N GLU A 144 1.43 -9.42 12.78
CA GLU A 144 0.19 -9.69 13.52
C GLU A 144 -1.02 -9.81 12.59
N ALA A 145 -1.16 -8.89 11.62
CA ALA A 145 -2.28 -8.90 10.69
C ALA A 145 -2.29 -10.15 9.78
N LEU A 146 -1.11 -10.61 9.37
CA LEU A 146 -0.94 -11.76 8.47
C LEU A 146 -0.93 -13.12 9.18
N LYS A 147 -0.97 -13.12 10.51
CA LYS A 147 -0.90 -14.34 11.34
C LYS A 147 -2.04 -15.33 11.03
N GLU A 148 -3.24 -14.84 10.77
CA GLU A 148 -4.39 -15.67 10.40
C GLU A 148 -4.18 -16.42 9.07
N TYR A 149 -3.32 -15.91 8.20
CA TYR A 149 -2.93 -16.54 6.93
C TYR A 149 -1.66 -17.42 7.07
N GLN A 150 -1.17 -17.65 8.29
CA GLN A 150 0.03 -18.42 8.60
C GLN A 150 1.30 -17.87 7.93
N ILE A 151 1.36 -16.57 7.72
CA ILE A 151 2.50 -15.84 7.16
C ILE A 151 3.31 -15.26 8.32
N GLY A 152 4.51 -15.79 8.53
CA GLY A 152 5.42 -15.39 9.60
C GLY A 152 6.26 -14.17 9.24
N PRO A 153 6.90 -13.50 10.24
CA PRO A 153 7.69 -12.29 10.02
C PRO A 153 8.86 -12.49 9.05
N ASP A 154 9.51 -13.64 9.05
CA ASP A 154 10.66 -13.93 8.21
C ASP A 154 10.31 -14.10 6.72
N THR A 155 9.03 -14.22 6.40
CA THR A 155 8.52 -14.36 5.03
C THR A 155 7.96 -13.04 4.48
N ILE A 156 7.85 -11.99 5.29
CA ILE A 156 7.39 -10.66 4.84
C ILE A 156 8.50 -10.02 4.00
N PRO A 157 8.24 -9.77 2.69
CA PRO A 157 9.24 -9.21 1.79
C PRO A 157 9.40 -7.69 1.99
N ILE A 158 10.26 -7.08 1.15
CA ILE A 158 10.27 -5.63 0.96
C ILE A 158 8.85 -5.19 0.56
N CYS A 159 8.33 -4.16 1.25
CA CYS A 159 7.00 -3.62 1.00
C CYS A 159 7.00 -2.66 -0.18
N PHE A 160 5.90 -2.59 -0.92
CA PHE A 160 5.59 -1.42 -1.72
C PHE A 160 5.08 -0.33 -0.78
N ASN A 161 5.97 0.63 -0.46
CA ASN A 161 5.73 1.69 0.49
C ASN A 161 4.94 2.82 -0.20
N VAL A 162 3.61 2.69 -0.19
CA VAL A 162 2.69 3.63 -0.84
C VAL A 162 2.83 5.02 -0.21
N PHE A 163 2.93 6.06 -1.04
CA PHE A 163 3.14 7.47 -0.67
C PHE A 163 4.51 7.80 -0.08
N MET A 164 5.40 6.82 0.13
CA MET A 164 6.72 7.08 0.69
C MET A 164 7.62 7.82 -0.31
N HIS A 165 8.22 8.91 0.14
CA HIS A 165 9.11 9.71 -0.69
C HIS A 165 10.58 9.38 -0.38
N VAL A 166 11.17 8.58 -1.25
CA VAL A 166 12.60 8.24 -1.20
C VAL A 166 13.32 8.85 -2.40
N THR A 167 14.52 9.36 -2.17
CA THR A 167 15.45 9.79 -3.21
C THR A 167 16.72 8.97 -3.17
N VAL A 168 17.27 8.69 -4.35
CA VAL A 168 18.56 8.01 -4.52
C VAL A 168 19.46 8.94 -5.31
N ASP A 169 20.63 9.27 -4.75
CA ASP A 169 21.65 10.01 -5.44
C ASP A 169 22.42 9.08 -6.39
N GLY A 170 22.43 9.41 -7.67
CA GLY A 170 23.00 8.53 -8.71
C GLY A 170 24.52 8.39 -8.68
N GLU A 171 25.24 9.32 -8.05
CA GLU A 171 26.69 9.28 -7.96
C GLU A 171 27.18 8.60 -6.68
N SER A 172 26.64 8.99 -5.54
CA SER A 172 27.04 8.45 -4.24
C SER A 172 26.27 7.19 -3.82
N GLY A 173 25.13 6.89 -4.47
CA GLY A 173 24.22 5.85 -4.07
C GLY A 173 23.47 6.14 -2.75
N LYS A 174 23.56 7.37 -2.23
CA LYS A 174 22.89 7.75 -0.98
C LYS A 174 21.39 7.69 -1.13
N VAL A 175 20.75 6.95 -0.21
CA VAL A 175 19.29 6.87 -0.08
C VAL A 175 18.84 7.83 1.02
N SER A 176 17.83 8.64 0.75
CA SER A 176 17.27 9.59 1.72
C SER A 176 15.76 9.52 1.74
N VAL A 177 15.18 9.44 2.95
CA VAL A 177 13.74 9.51 3.18
C VAL A 177 13.37 10.98 3.41
N LEU A 178 12.37 11.45 2.68
CA LEU A 178 11.87 12.81 2.72
C LEU A 178 10.39 12.80 3.10
N PRO A 179 9.82 13.93 3.55
CA PRO A 179 8.37 14.02 3.78
C PRO A 179 7.58 13.56 2.56
N PRO A 180 6.49 12.80 2.74
CA PRO A 180 5.62 12.38 1.65
C PRO A 180 5.10 13.57 0.85
N LYS A 181 4.82 13.34 -0.44
CA LYS A 181 4.23 14.36 -1.33
C LYS A 181 2.71 14.32 -1.35
N SER A 182 2.14 13.29 -0.75
CA SER A 182 0.71 13.08 -0.70
C SER A 182 0.00 14.16 0.11
N LYS A 183 -1.21 14.49 -0.32
CA LYS A 183 -2.13 15.41 0.32
C LYS A 183 -3.37 14.64 0.77
N ALA A 184 -4.18 15.27 1.60
CA ALA A 184 -5.46 14.69 2.04
C ALA A 184 -6.34 14.30 0.84
N GLY A 185 -6.73 13.02 0.80
CA GLY A 185 -7.54 12.44 -0.27
C GLY A 185 -6.76 11.86 -1.45
N ASP A 186 -5.42 12.00 -1.48
CA ASP A 186 -4.60 11.33 -2.49
C ASP A 186 -4.70 9.81 -2.35
N HIS A 187 -4.67 9.11 -3.49
CA HIS A 187 -4.93 7.68 -3.51
C HIS A 187 -4.18 6.95 -4.65
N VAL A 188 -4.13 5.64 -4.50
CA VAL A 188 -3.66 4.71 -5.53
C VAL A 188 -4.68 3.60 -5.71
N LEU A 189 -4.97 3.24 -6.95
CA LEU A 189 -5.82 2.12 -7.34
C LEU A 189 -4.96 0.96 -7.84
N PHE A 190 -5.08 -0.20 -7.22
CA PHE A 190 -4.39 -1.44 -7.60
C PHE A 190 -5.39 -2.48 -8.07
N GLU A 191 -5.38 -2.85 -9.35
CA GLU A 191 -6.17 -3.98 -9.86
C GLU A 191 -5.44 -5.29 -9.58
N ALA A 192 -6.11 -6.25 -8.94
CA ALA A 192 -5.58 -7.58 -8.68
C ALA A 192 -5.59 -8.45 -9.95
N LYS A 193 -4.43 -9.00 -10.32
CA LYS A 193 -4.28 -9.89 -11.48
C LYS A 193 -4.36 -11.37 -11.11
N MET A 194 -4.41 -11.68 -9.82
CA MET A 194 -4.68 -12.99 -9.24
C MET A 194 -5.37 -12.82 -7.87
N ASP A 195 -5.87 -13.90 -7.29
CA ASP A 195 -6.40 -13.88 -5.93
C ASP A 195 -5.26 -13.69 -4.92
N LEU A 196 -5.36 -12.68 -4.06
CA LEU A 196 -4.30 -12.23 -3.18
C LEU A 196 -4.74 -12.18 -1.72
N VAL A 197 -3.78 -12.42 -0.83
CA VAL A 197 -3.76 -11.91 0.54
C VAL A 197 -2.92 -10.65 0.55
N VAL A 198 -3.48 -9.55 1.02
CA VAL A 198 -2.82 -8.24 1.05
C VAL A 198 -2.69 -7.77 2.50
N GLY A 199 -1.46 -7.49 2.93
CA GLY A 199 -1.17 -6.82 4.20
C GLY A 199 -0.89 -5.34 3.96
N MET A 200 -1.45 -4.47 4.80
CA MET A 200 -1.23 -3.02 4.74
C MET A 200 -1.04 -2.44 6.13
N THR A 201 -0.32 -1.31 6.23
CA THR A 201 -0.15 -0.57 7.49
C THR A 201 -0.46 0.91 7.32
N ALA A 202 -0.75 1.61 8.42
CA ALA A 202 -0.47 3.04 8.56
C ALA A 202 0.90 3.16 9.24
N CYS A 203 1.91 3.58 8.49
CA CYS A 203 3.32 3.47 8.86
C CYS A 203 3.64 4.11 10.21
N SER A 204 4.57 3.46 10.95
CA SER A 204 4.95 3.82 12.31
C SER A 204 6.24 4.64 12.40
N ALA A 205 6.95 4.88 11.29
CA ALA A 205 8.22 5.61 11.30
C ALA A 205 7.99 7.13 11.21
N GLU A 206 8.49 7.88 12.19
CA GLU A 206 8.25 9.33 12.31
C GLU A 206 8.74 10.10 11.08
N MET A 207 9.97 9.86 10.65
CA MET A 207 10.59 10.59 9.53
C MET A 207 9.83 10.34 8.22
N SER A 208 9.33 9.10 8.01
CA SER A 208 8.60 8.76 6.80
C SER A 208 7.23 9.43 6.71
N ASN A 209 6.68 9.94 7.81
CA ASN A 209 5.36 10.54 7.93
C ASN A 209 5.40 12.01 8.36
N ASN A 210 6.51 12.69 8.08
CA ASN A 210 6.71 14.10 8.47
C ASN A 210 6.41 14.36 9.97
N TYR A 211 6.86 13.43 10.84
CA TYR A 211 6.74 13.47 12.30
C TYR A 211 5.28 13.49 12.84
N ALA A 212 4.31 13.07 12.04
CA ALA A 212 2.92 12.92 12.45
C ALA A 212 2.37 11.55 12.04
N PHE A 213 1.58 10.92 12.91
CA PHE A 213 0.96 9.62 12.63
C PHE A 213 -0.52 9.81 12.32
N LYS A 214 -0.94 9.37 11.15
CA LYS A 214 -2.29 9.54 10.62
C LYS A 214 -2.86 8.20 10.15
N PRO A 215 -4.18 8.09 9.98
CA PRO A 215 -4.80 6.88 9.47
C PRO A 215 -4.61 6.76 7.96
N ILE A 216 -4.68 5.51 7.47
CA ILE A 216 -4.83 5.17 6.06
C ILE A 216 -6.25 4.64 5.82
N GLY A 217 -6.86 5.07 4.72
CA GLY A 217 -8.12 4.52 4.25
C GLY A 217 -7.92 3.46 3.17
N TYR A 218 -8.82 2.48 3.10
CA TYR A 218 -8.84 1.56 1.96
C TYR A 218 -10.25 1.10 1.63
N ARG A 219 -10.44 0.65 0.40
CA ARG A 219 -11.68 0.04 -0.09
C ARG A 219 -11.40 -0.95 -1.20
N ILE A 220 -12.19 -2.04 -1.25
CA ILE A 220 -12.23 -2.96 -2.39
C ILE A 220 -13.38 -2.53 -3.30
N ILE A 221 -13.11 -2.47 -4.59
CA ILE A 221 -14.03 -2.11 -5.67
C ILE A 221 -14.12 -3.30 -6.62
N ASP A 222 -15.34 -3.72 -6.95
CA ASP A 222 -15.64 -4.79 -7.91
C ASP A 222 -15.54 -4.31 -9.35
#